data_94d4bc13b3176d2ca0adfb457b3d984c
#
_entry.id   94d4bc13b3176d2ca0adfb457b3d984c
#
_cell.length_a   1.000
_cell.length_b   1.000
_cell.length_c   1.000
_cell.angle_alpha   90.00
_cell.angle_beta   90.00
_cell.angle_gamma   90.00
#
_symmetry.space_group_name_H-M   'P 1'
#
loop_
_entity.id
_entity.type
_entity.pdbx_description
1 polymer ?
#
loop_
_entity_poly.entity_id
_entity_poly.type
_entity_poly.pdbx_seq_one_letter_code
_entity_poly.pdbx_strand_id
1 'polypeptide(L)'
;MRMYDLIAKKRDGFSLTNEEIDFVIRGFTNGDIPDYQMSAFLMAVYLRGMTDKETARMTLAMAHSGDMVDLSGIQGVKADKHSTGGVGDKTTLVVAPVVASCGVKIAKMSGRGLGHTGGTVDKMESVPGCRTSLPSEEFIAQVNRIGISVIGQSGNLAPADKKMYALRDVTATIASVPLIASSIMSKKLAAGADCILLDVKTGNGAFMKTLDDSIALARAMVAIGTHNGRKVAALVTDMDTPLGRAVGNSLEVAESMQVLRGCGPADLTTVCRELASNLLMLAGKGTVEECQALFDEAISSGRAFETCKAMFSAQGGDISVLEDGSFRKAKYSHVVKAPRGGWVCSTNTEQIGIASVMLGAGRTRKEDPINFAAGIVLNKKAGDAVQPGEELATLYADDESLFAAAERTFLAAYSFGDEAPALPPLVLARVSESEVERF
;
A
#
# COMPACT_ATOMS: atom_id res chain seq x y z
N MET A 1 21.62 -31.80 3.81
CA MET A 1 20.17 -31.75 3.67
C MET A 1 19.78 -32.00 2.22
N ARG A 2 18.68 -32.71 1.96
CA ARG A 2 18.12 -32.89 0.61
C ARG A 2 16.76 -32.21 0.56
N MET A 3 16.48 -31.47 -0.50
CA MET A 3 15.21 -30.77 -0.65
C MET A 3 13.99 -31.71 -0.61
N TYR A 4 14.14 -32.94 -1.18
CA TYR A 4 13.11 -33.98 -1.12
C TYR A 4 12.63 -34.27 0.31
N ASP A 5 13.57 -34.40 1.26
CA ASP A 5 13.22 -34.73 2.67
C ASP A 5 12.46 -33.59 3.33
N LEU A 6 12.80 -32.33 3.01
CA LEU A 6 12.13 -31.14 3.57
C LEU A 6 10.72 -30.95 3.00
N ILE A 7 10.54 -31.23 1.70
CA ILE A 7 9.21 -31.26 1.07
C ILE A 7 8.35 -32.33 1.72
N ALA A 8 8.87 -33.56 1.89
CA ALA A 8 8.13 -34.65 2.53
C ALA A 8 7.77 -34.31 3.98
N LYS A 9 8.73 -33.78 4.76
CA LYS A 9 8.51 -33.33 6.14
C LYS A 9 7.39 -32.32 6.25
N LYS A 10 7.39 -31.27 5.36
CA LYS A 10 6.35 -30.25 5.36
C LYS A 10 5.00 -30.79 4.89
N ARG A 11 4.99 -31.60 3.83
CA ARG A 11 3.78 -32.29 3.32
C ARG A 11 3.08 -33.10 4.41
N ASP A 12 3.86 -33.77 5.26
CA ASP A 12 3.35 -34.65 6.32
C ASP A 12 2.94 -33.86 7.60
N GLY A 13 3.06 -32.51 7.56
CA GLY A 13 2.58 -31.60 8.60
C GLY A 13 3.59 -31.31 9.71
N PHE A 14 4.86 -31.69 9.54
CA PHE A 14 5.90 -31.40 10.53
C PHE A 14 6.49 -30.00 10.32
N SER A 15 6.89 -29.39 11.44
CA SER A 15 7.59 -28.09 11.41
C SER A 15 9.04 -28.24 11.00
N LEU A 16 9.54 -27.23 10.28
CA LEU A 16 10.93 -27.11 9.86
C LEU A 16 11.76 -26.39 10.92
N THR A 17 13.04 -26.76 11.03
CA THR A 17 14.01 -26.02 11.85
C THR A 17 14.48 -24.74 11.13
N ASN A 18 15.15 -23.86 11.88
CA ASN A 18 15.75 -22.65 11.30
C ASN A 18 16.77 -22.97 10.18
N GLU A 19 17.59 -23.99 10.40
CA GLU A 19 18.63 -24.44 9.47
C GLU A 19 18.02 -25.03 8.18
N GLU A 20 16.88 -25.74 8.33
CA GLU A 20 16.14 -26.29 7.19
C GLU A 20 15.53 -25.19 6.33
N ILE A 21 14.94 -24.15 6.97
CA ILE A 21 14.39 -22.99 6.27
C ILE A 21 15.49 -22.20 5.57
N ASP A 22 16.61 -21.94 6.24
CA ASP A 22 17.77 -21.25 5.66
C ASP A 22 18.33 -22.01 4.45
N PHE A 23 18.40 -23.34 4.53
CA PHE A 23 18.83 -24.17 3.41
C PHE A 23 17.90 -24.01 2.19
N VAL A 24 16.58 -24.05 2.40
CA VAL A 24 15.60 -23.88 1.32
C VAL A 24 15.74 -22.51 0.66
N ILE A 25 15.71 -21.43 1.46
CA ILE A 25 15.74 -20.07 0.93
C ILE A 25 17.07 -19.76 0.24
N ARG A 26 18.18 -20.09 0.85
CA ARG A 26 19.53 -19.87 0.27
C ARG A 26 19.72 -20.70 -1.00
N GLY A 27 19.40 -21.99 -0.95
CA GLY A 27 19.58 -22.89 -2.08
C GLY A 27 18.72 -22.50 -3.28
N PHE A 28 17.48 -22.05 -3.04
CA PHE A 28 16.63 -21.55 -4.12
C PHE A 28 17.12 -20.20 -4.67
N THR A 29 17.56 -19.30 -3.81
CA THR A 29 18.07 -17.99 -4.25
C THR A 29 19.30 -18.13 -5.12
N ASN A 30 20.22 -19.05 -4.76
CA ASN A 30 21.46 -19.33 -5.48
C ASN A 30 21.26 -20.18 -6.76
N GLY A 31 20.11 -20.84 -6.91
CA GLY A 31 19.82 -21.72 -8.04
C GLY A 31 20.22 -23.19 -7.81
N ASP A 32 20.62 -23.56 -6.59
CA ASP A 32 20.93 -24.94 -6.20
C ASP A 32 19.67 -25.81 -6.08
N ILE A 33 18.52 -25.19 -5.76
CA ILE A 33 17.21 -25.84 -5.68
C ILE A 33 16.41 -25.43 -6.92
N PRO A 34 16.00 -26.38 -7.78
CA PRO A 34 15.28 -26.10 -9.00
C PRO A 34 13.81 -25.73 -8.73
N ASP A 35 13.20 -25.01 -9.68
CA ASP A 35 11.85 -24.46 -9.59
C ASP A 35 10.79 -25.51 -9.25
N TYR A 36 10.87 -26.73 -9.80
CA TYR A 36 9.89 -27.79 -9.54
C TYR A 36 9.92 -28.27 -8.08
N GLN A 37 11.09 -28.30 -7.44
CA GLN A 37 11.20 -28.64 -6.02
C GLN A 37 10.69 -27.50 -5.14
N MET A 38 11.01 -26.27 -5.50
CA MET A 38 10.49 -25.11 -4.78
C MET A 38 8.98 -24.98 -4.93
N SER A 39 8.42 -25.23 -6.10
CA SER A 39 6.97 -25.26 -6.32
C SER A 39 6.27 -26.31 -5.46
N ALA A 40 6.85 -27.52 -5.36
CA ALA A 40 6.32 -28.57 -4.49
C ALA A 40 6.37 -28.16 -3.00
N PHE A 41 7.44 -27.50 -2.58
CA PHE A 41 7.58 -26.97 -1.21
C PHE A 41 6.53 -25.87 -0.92
N LEU A 42 6.36 -24.91 -1.83
CA LEU A 42 5.37 -23.83 -1.71
C LEU A 42 3.94 -24.39 -1.65
N MET A 43 3.63 -25.45 -2.41
CA MET A 43 2.35 -26.14 -2.34
C MET A 43 2.18 -26.87 -1.00
N ALA A 44 3.22 -27.52 -0.48
CA ALA A 44 3.17 -28.13 0.85
C ALA A 44 2.91 -27.08 1.95
N VAL A 45 3.56 -25.90 1.85
CA VAL A 45 3.28 -24.77 2.75
C VAL A 45 1.85 -24.26 2.58
N TYR A 46 1.36 -24.14 1.35
CA TYR A 46 0.00 -23.70 1.08
C TYR A 46 -1.05 -24.60 1.75
N LEU A 47 -0.87 -25.92 1.65
CA LEU A 47 -1.82 -26.91 2.18
C LEU A 47 -1.70 -27.15 3.69
N ARG A 48 -0.51 -27.01 4.27
CA ARG A 48 -0.23 -27.33 5.67
C ARG A 48 0.01 -26.11 6.57
N GLY A 49 0.18 -24.93 5.97
CA GLY A 49 0.56 -23.72 6.69
C GLY A 49 2.00 -23.76 7.23
N MET A 50 2.33 -22.75 8.00
CA MET A 50 3.57 -22.61 8.78
C MET A 50 3.24 -22.09 10.17
N THR A 51 4.03 -22.47 11.16
CA THR A 51 3.98 -21.82 12.47
C THR A 51 4.52 -20.39 12.39
N ASP A 52 4.19 -19.55 13.38
CA ASP A 52 4.71 -18.16 13.45
C ASP A 52 6.24 -18.12 13.44
N LYS A 53 6.88 -19.07 14.14
CA LYS A 53 8.36 -19.19 14.16
C LYS A 53 8.93 -19.55 12.78
N GLU A 54 8.34 -20.51 12.08
CA GLU A 54 8.75 -20.87 10.73
C GLU A 54 8.57 -19.67 9.79
N THR A 55 7.42 -19.00 9.86
CA THR A 55 7.10 -17.84 9.02
C THR A 55 8.07 -16.69 9.28
N ALA A 56 8.35 -16.38 10.55
CA ALA A 56 9.31 -15.35 10.93
C ALA A 56 10.72 -15.67 10.44
N ARG A 57 11.16 -16.95 10.58
CA ARG A 57 12.49 -17.37 10.10
C ARG A 57 12.60 -17.31 8.59
N MET A 58 11.61 -17.80 7.88
CA MET A 58 11.57 -17.73 6.40
C MET A 58 11.63 -16.26 5.93
N THR A 59 10.85 -15.39 6.57
CA THR A 59 10.85 -13.96 6.27
C THR A 59 12.23 -13.33 6.46
N LEU A 60 12.90 -13.65 7.58
CA LEU A 60 14.25 -13.15 7.85
C LEU A 60 15.27 -13.68 6.84
N ALA A 61 15.22 -14.97 6.49
CA ALA A 61 16.07 -15.56 5.48
C ALA A 61 15.86 -14.90 4.10
N MET A 62 14.62 -14.61 3.75
CA MET A 62 14.27 -13.86 2.51
C MET A 62 14.81 -12.44 2.55
N ALA A 63 14.67 -11.72 3.69
CA ALA A 63 15.23 -10.37 3.85
C ALA A 63 16.75 -10.35 3.64
N HIS A 64 17.46 -11.32 4.24
CA HIS A 64 18.90 -11.43 4.16
C HIS A 64 19.42 -12.05 2.84
N SER A 65 18.54 -12.41 1.92
CA SER A 65 18.95 -12.95 0.62
C SER A 65 19.55 -11.90 -0.33
N GLY A 66 19.41 -10.61 -0.02
CA GLY A 66 19.91 -9.48 -0.79
C GLY A 66 20.40 -8.35 0.10
N ASP A 67 20.25 -7.13 -0.40
CA ASP A 67 20.70 -5.94 0.31
C ASP A 67 19.85 -5.68 1.56
N MET A 68 20.53 -5.43 2.67
CA MET A 68 19.94 -4.88 3.89
C MET A 68 20.27 -3.40 3.98
N VAL A 69 19.25 -2.55 4.13
CA VAL A 69 19.48 -1.11 4.22
C VAL A 69 19.98 -0.77 5.62
N ASP A 70 21.19 -0.22 5.71
CA ASP A 70 21.72 0.29 6.96
C ASP A 70 21.21 1.71 7.22
N LEU A 71 20.28 1.83 8.17
CA LEU A 71 19.75 3.12 8.64
C LEU A 71 20.44 3.61 9.92
N SER A 72 21.55 3.04 10.36
CA SER A 72 22.26 3.43 11.59
C SER A 72 22.76 4.87 11.54
N GLY A 73 23.07 5.38 10.34
CA GLY A 73 23.43 6.78 10.11
C GLY A 73 22.29 7.79 10.30
N ILE A 74 21.04 7.34 10.50
CA ILE A 74 19.89 8.19 10.74
C ILE A 74 19.63 8.31 12.25
N GLN A 75 19.67 9.54 12.76
CA GLN A 75 19.42 9.85 14.16
C GLN A 75 17.92 9.78 14.50
N GLY A 76 17.56 9.14 15.62
CA GLY A 76 16.18 9.01 16.09
C GLY A 76 15.43 7.77 15.58
N VAL A 77 14.15 7.66 15.95
CA VAL A 77 13.29 6.53 15.59
C VAL A 77 12.92 6.58 14.11
N LYS A 78 13.18 5.51 13.39
CA LYS A 78 12.81 5.33 11.98
C LYS A 78 11.50 4.56 11.90
N ALA A 79 10.51 5.14 11.23
CA ALA A 79 9.19 4.56 11.06
C ALA A 79 8.86 4.32 9.57
N ASP A 80 8.10 3.28 9.31
CA ASP A 80 7.55 2.97 7.97
C ASP A 80 6.06 2.65 8.08
N LYS A 81 5.30 3.05 7.08
CA LYS A 81 3.90 2.66 6.87
C LYS A 81 3.81 1.82 5.60
N HIS A 82 3.24 0.64 5.70
CA HIS A 82 3.00 -0.21 4.53
C HIS A 82 1.50 -0.43 4.34
N SER A 83 1.03 -0.37 3.09
CA SER A 83 -0.31 -0.76 2.72
C SER A 83 -0.29 -2.04 1.88
N THR A 84 -1.28 -2.91 2.06
CA THR A 84 -1.48 -4.07 1.18
C THR A 84 -2.00 -3.68 -0.20
N GLY A 85 -2.35 -2.40 -0.39
CA GLY A 85 -2.80 -1.85 -1.66
C GLY A 85 -4.31 -1.82 -1.81
N GLY A 86 -4.79 -0.83 -2.53
CA GLY A 86 -6.21 -0.62 -2.83
C GLY A 86 -6.39 0.49 -3.87
N VAL A 87 -7.64 0.77 -4.21
CA VAL A 87 -8.02 1.80 -5.19
C VAL A 87 -8.09 3.16 -4.50
N GLY A 88 -7.36 4.14 -5.02
CA GLY A 88 -7.26 5.45 -4.40
C GLY A 88 -6.41 5.47 -3.12
N ASP A 89 -5.59 4.44 -2.87
CA ASP A 89 -4.70 4.40 -1.71
C ASP A 89 -3.48 5.31 -1.89
N LYS A 90 -3.67 6.56 -1.49
CA LYS A 90 -2.66 7.62 -1.46
C LYS A 90 -2.17 7.95 -0.05
N THR A 91 -2.56 7.17 0.94
CA THR A 91 -2.33 7.45 2.37
C THR A 91 -0.87 7.71 2.72
N THR A 92 0.10 7.12 2.02
CA THR A 92 1.53 7.38 2.24
C THR A 92 1.90 8.86 2.02
N LEU A 93 1.30 9.53 1.03
CA LEU A 93 1.60 10.93 0.70
C LEU A 93 1.07 11.93 1.75
N VAL A 94 0.20 11.46 2.65
CA VAL A 94 -0.31 12.24 3.79
C VAL A 94 0.37 11.80 5.08
N VAL A 95 0.34 10.50 5.37
CA VAL A 95 0.84 9.94 6.64
C VAL A 95 2.34 10.20 6.82
N ALA A 96 3.15 10.01 5.78
CA ALA A 96 4.59 10.15 5.89
C ALA A 96 5.03 11.59 6.19
N PRO A 97 4.53 12.64 5.50
CA PRO A 97 4.83 14.03 5.85
C PRO A 97 4.33 14.44 7.24
N VAL A 98 3.13 14.00 7.65
CA VAL A 98 2.61 14.29 9.00
C VAL A 98 3.53 13.70 10.05
N VAL A 99 3.84 12.42 9.97
CA VAL A 99 4.69 11.72 10.97
C VAL A 99 6.10 12.33 11.01
N ALA A 100 6.66 12.68 9.85
CA ALA A 100 7.96 13.34 9.77
C ALA A 100 7.92 14.75 10.40
N SER A 101 6.86 15.53 10.17
CA SER A 101 6.68 16.86 10.77
C SER A 101 6.54 16.83 12.28
N CYS A 102 6.17 15.67 12.87
CA CYS A 102 6.15 15.41 14.31
C CYS A 102 7.49 14.88 14.86
N GLY A 103 8.57 14.92 14.06
CA GLY A 103 9.93 14.59 14.48
C GLY A 103 10.25 13.09 14.52
N VAL A 104 9.49 12.26 13.82
CA VAL A 104 9.83 10.85 13.58
C VAL A 104 10.44 10.72 12.19
N LYS A 105 11.49 9.93 12.03
CA LYS A 105 12.21 9.79 10.76
C LYS A 105 11.49 8.81 9.83
N ILE A 106 11.21 9.24 8.61
CA ILE A 106 10.60 8.42 7.55
C ILE A 106 11.65 8.11 6.48
N ALA A 107 12.22 6.92 6.56
CA ALA A 107 13.14 6.37 5.58
C ALA A 107 12.42 5.24 4.79
N LYS A 108 11.58 5.63 3.84
CA LYS A 108 10.61 4.71 3.22
C LYS A 108 11.03 4.23 1.86
N MET A 109 10.96 2.90 1.67
CA MET A 109 11.01 2.26 0.36
C MET A 109 9.63 1.76 -0.06
N SER A 110 9.18 2.15 -1.25
CA SER A 110 7.84 1.88 -1.76
C SER A 110 7.87 1.19 -3.12
N GLY A 111 6.73 0.60 -3.52
CA GLY A 111 6.58 -0.09 -4.80
C GLY A 111 5.88 0.75 -5.85
N ARG A 112 5.93 0.22 -7.09
CA ARG A 112 5.08 0.65 -8.21
C ARG A 112 3.70 0.01 -8.11
N GLY A 113 2.75 0.51 -8.88
CA GLY A 113 1.41 -0.06 -8.99
C GLY A 113 1.42 -1.48 -9.56
N LEU A 114 0.49 -2.29 -9.08
CA LEU A 114 0.28 -3.66 -9.51
C LEU A 114 -1.20 -3.89 -9.80
N GLY A 115 -1.51 -4.41 -10.99
CA GLY A 115 -2.88 -4.66 -11.42
C GLY A 115 -3.73 -3.38 -11.41
N HIS A 116 -4.87 -3.44 -10.73
CA HIS A 116 -5.82 -2.33 -10.62
C HIS A 116 -5.48 -1.29 -9.53
N THR A 117 -4.38 -1.50 -8.79
CA THR A 117 -3.96 -0.58 -7.72
C THR A 117 -2.83 0.35 -8.16
N GLY A 118 -2.89 1.62 -7.77
CA GLY A 118 -1.84 2.60 -8.05
C GLY A 118 -0.66 2.47 -7.07
N GLY A 119 0.58 2.66 -7.56
CA GLY A 119 1.79 2.63 -6.73
C GLY A 119 2.20 4.00 -6.20
N THR A 120 2.77 4.05 -4.98
CA THR A 120 3.29 5.30 -4.41
C THR A 120 4.39 5.90 -5.27
N VAL A 121 5.26 5.07 -5.85
CA VAL A 121 6.35 5.52 -6.74
C VAL A 121 5.78 6.19 -7.98
N ASP A 122 4.78 5.58 -8.62
CA ASP A 122 4.15 6.13 -9.82
C ASP A 122 3.45 7.47 -9.54
N LYS A 123 2.83 7.61 -8.34
CA LYS A 123 2.24 8.88 -7.90
C LYS A 123 3.31 9.96 -7.70
N MET A 124 4.42 9.63 -7.05
CA MET A 124 5.52 10.60 -6.87
C MET A 124 6.13 11.03 -8.21
N GLU A 125 6.32 10.11 -9.14
CA GLU A 125 6.85 10.38 -10.48
C GLU A 125 5.88 11.22 -11.35
N SER A 126 4.60 11.32 -10.95
CA SER A 126 3.65 12.24 -11.61
C SER A 126 3.93 13.73 -11.31
N VAL A 127 4.73 14.01 -10.28
CA VAL A 127 5.27 15.36 -10.01
C VAL A 127 6.49 15.57 -10.92
N PRO A 128 6.48 16.55 -11.82
CA PRO A 128 7.56 16.75 -12.78
C PRO A 128 8.94 16.86 -12.10
N GLY A 129 9.92 16.13 -12.61
CA GLY A 129 11.29 16.14 -12.09
C GLY A 129 11.53 15.30 -10.84
N CYS A 130 10.49 14.75 -10.19
CA CYS A 130 10.65 13.99 -8.95
C CYS A 130 11.42 12.67 -9.20
N ARG A 131 12.56 12.53 -8.51
CA ARG A 131 13.39 11.32 -8.54
C ARG A 131 12.95 10.37 -7.43
N THR A 132 12.64 9.13 -7.79
CA THR A 132 12.31 8.05 -6.85
C THR A 132 13.41 7.01 -6.71
N SER A 133 14.55 7.21 -7.39
CA SER A 133 15.77 6.43 -7.24
C SER A 133 16.88 7.35 -6.77
N LEU A 134 17.35 7.13 -5.55
CA LEU A 134 18.44 7.88 -4.93
C LEU A 134 19.55 6.92 -4.49
N PRO A 135 20.84 7.30 -4.58
CA PRO A 135 21.92 6.60 -3.91
C PRO A 135 21.68 6.52 -2.39
N SER A 136 22.15 5.47 -1.73
CA SER A 136 21.92 5.26 -0.29
C SER A 136 22.42 6.45 0.57
N GLU A 137 23.54 7.04 0.21
CA GLU A 137 24.10 8.20 0.91
C GLU A 137 23.19 9.44 0.79
N GLU A 138 22.68 9.72 -0.40
CA GLU A 138 21.74 10.82 -0.66
C GLU A 138 20.42 10.60 0.11
N PHE A 139 19.91 9.36 0.10
CA PHE A 139 18.72 8.96 0.83
C PHE A 139 18.87 9.21 2.34
N ILE A 140 19.95 8.74 2.96
CA ILE A 140 20.24 8.93 4.38
C ILE A 140 20.44 10.40 4.72
N ALA A 141 21.22 11.13 3.91
CA ALA A 141 21.46 12.56 4.11
C ALA A 141 20.16 13.36 4.04
N GLN A 142 19.26 13.04 3.12
CA GLN A 142 17.94 13.68 3.01
C GLN A 142 17.11 13.44 4.28
N VAL A 143 17.00 12.18 4.75
CA VAL A 143 16.24 11.87 5.98
C VAL A 143 16.82 12.57 7.20
N ASN A 144 18.13 12.66 7.33
CA ASN A 144 18.74 13.42 8.43
C ASN A 144 18.39 14.91 8.36
N ARG A 145 18.44 15.52 7.17
CA ARG A 145 18.23 16.94 6.96
C ARG A 145 16.77 17.37 7.15
N ILE A 146 15.83 16.66 6.51
CA ILE A 146 14.41 17.08 6.47
C ILE A 146 13.44 16.09 7.13
N GLY A 147 13.94 14.97 7.68
CA GLY A 147 13.12 14.00 8.39
C GLY A 147 12.43 12.95 7.52
N ILE A 148 12.42 13.10 6.19
CA ILE A 148 11.65 12.22 5.28
C ILE A 148 12.36 12.01 3.95
N SER A 149 12.29 10.77 3.47
CA SER A 149 12.54 10.40 2.07
C SER A 149 11.69 9.19 1.70
N VAL A 150 11.09 9.21 0.50
CA VAL A 150 10.31 8.10 -0.05
C VAL A 150 10.90 7.76 -1.42
N ILE A 151 11.41 6.54 -1.56
CA ILE A 151 12.07 6.08 -2.81
C ILE A 151 11.50 4.75 -3.28
N GLY A 152 11.81 4.37 -4.50
CA GLY A 152 11.56 3.04 -5.04
C GLY A 152 12.45 1.99 -4.36
N GLN A 153 12.00 0.75 -4.35
CA GLN A 153 12.80 -0.37 -3.85
C GLN A 153 13.98 -0.64 -4.79
N SER A 154 15.16 -0.95 -4.22
CA SER A 154 16.30 -1.42 -5.03
C SER A 154 15.98 -2.79 -5.64
N GLY A 155 16.57 -3.08 -6.81
CA GLY A 155 16.34 -4.34 -7.52
C GLY A 155 16.84 -5.58 -6.78
N ASN A 156 17.72 -5.38 -5.76
CA ASN A 156 18.31 -6.45 -4.96
C ASN A 156 17.75 -6.55 -3.53
N LEU A 157 16.64 -5.85 -3.24
CA LEU A 157 15.95 -5.98 -1.96
C LEU A 157 15.15 -7.29 -1.95
N ALA A 158 15.50 -8.22 -1.03
CA ALA A 158 14.86 -9.54 -0.87
C ALA A 158 14.71 -10.33 -2.20
N PRO A 159 15.77 -10.64 -2.95
CA PRO A 159 15.70 -11.34 -4.24
C PRO A 159 15.05 -12.73 -4.15
N ALA A 160 15.15 -13.41 -2.99
CA ALA A 160 14.41 -14.65 -2.75
C ALA A 160 12.90 -14.46 -2.92
N ASP A 161 12.34 -13.38 -2.37
CA ASP A 161 10.93 -13.07 -2.54
C ASP A 161 10.54 -12.90 -4.01
N LYS A 162 11.32 -12.15 -4.77
CA LYS A 162 11.07 -11.94 -6.20
C LYS A 162 10.98 -13.26 -6.97
N LYS A 163 11.93 -14.20 -6.72
CA LYS A 163 11.95 -15.52 -7.37
C LYS A 163 10.77 -16.39 -6.90
N MET A 164 10.49 -16.42 -5.58
CA MET A 164 9.40 -17.19 -5.02
C MET A 164 8.05 -16.69 -5.51
N TYR A 165 7.84 -15.36 -5.54
CA TYR A 165 6.60 -14.75 -6.00
C TYR A 165 6.31 -15.11 -7.47
N ALA A 166 7.33 -15.09 -8.33
CA ALA A 166 7.18 -15.48 -9.73
C ALA A 166 6.70 -16.93 -9.90
N LEU A 167 7.16 -17.86 -9.04
CA LEU A 167 6.61 -19.22 -9.03
C LEU A 167 5.18 -19.29 -8.49
N ARG A 168 4.90 -18.57 -7.40
CA ARG A 168 3.58 -18.56 -6.78
C ARG A 168 2.49 -18.06 -7.72
N ASP A 169 2.83 -17.09 -8.55
CA ASP A 169 1.91 -16.48 -9.53
C ASP A 169 1.39 -17.49 -10.55
N VAL A 170 2.19 -18.50 -10.90
CA VAL A 170 1.85 -19.51 -11.93
C VAL A 170 1.57 -20.90 -11.36
N THR A 171 1.65 -21.10 -10.04
CA THR A 171 1.46 -22.41 -9.37
C THR A 171 0.28 -22.44 -8.39
N ALA A 172 -0.62 -21.46 -8.44
CA ALA A 172 -1.81 -21.35 -7.60
C ALA A 172 -1.49 -21.35 -6.07
N THR A 173 -0.35 -20.77 -5.66
CA THR A 173 0.08 -20.72 -4.26
C THR A 173 0.12 -19.27 -3.70
N ILE A 174 -0.46 -18.30 -4.41
CA ILE A 174 -0.49 -16.89 -3.97
C ILE A 174 -1.29 -16.72 -2.67
N ALA A 175 -2.47 -17.36 -2.56
CA ALA A 175 -3.42 -17.12 -1.47
C ALA A 175 -3.05 -17.77 -0.12
N SER A 176 -1.76 -17.99 0.15
CA SER A 176 -1.26 -18.51 1.43
C SER A 176 -0.88 -17.37 2.36
N VAL A 177 -1.57 -17.24 3.51
CA VAL A 177 -1.30 -16.17 4.49
C VAL A 177 0.17 -16.12 4.93
N PRO A 178 0.84 -17.22 5.34
CA PRO A 178 2.26 -17.18 5.68
C PRO A 178 3.16 -16.67 4.56
N LEU A 179 2.88 -17.08 3.31
CA LEU A 179 3.67 -16.68 2.15
C LEU A 179 3.43 -15.22 1.76
N ILE A 180 2.20 -14.72 1.91
CA ILE A 180 1.87 -13.30 1.69
C ILE A 180 2.58 -12.45 2.75
N ALA A 181 2.43 -12.82 4.03
CA ALA A 181 3.04 -12.11 5.14
C ALA A 181 4.57 -12.05 5.01
N SER A 182 5.21 -13.18 4.66
CA SER A 182 6.65 -13.24 4.44
C SER A 182 7.11 -12.39 3.27
N SER A 183 6.37 -12.39 2.16
CA SER A 183 6.67 -11.56 0.98
C SER A 183 6.66 -10.07 1.33
N ILE A 184 5.66 -9.60 2.08
CA ILE A 184 5.56 -8.20 2.51
C ILE A 184 6.66 -7.87 3.50
N MET A 185 6.76 -8.66 4.57
CA MET A 185 7.59 -8.33 5.72
C MET A 185 9.09 -8.52 5.44
N SER A 186 9.51 -9.40 4.52
CA SER A 186 10.92 -9.52 4.13
C SER A 186 11.48 -8.20 3.59
N LYS A 187 10.72 -7.50 2.76
CA LYS A 187 11.09 -6.18 2.24
C LYS A 187 11.08 -5.10 3.33
N LYS A 188 10.16 -5.21 4.31
CA LYS A 188 10.09 -4.26 5.43
C LYS A 188 11.23 -4.45 6.42
N LEU A 189 11.60 -5.69 6.71
CA LEU A 189 12.77 -5.99 7.53
C LEU A 189 14.07 -5.56 6.83
N ALA A 190 14.20 -5.82 5.53
CA ALA A 190 15.36 -5.40 4.74
C ALA A 190 15.48 -3.87 4.64
N ALA A 191 14.38 -3.12 4.65
CA ALA A 191 14.37 -1.65 4.67
C ALA A 191 14.81 -1.03 6.00
N GLY A 192 14.83 -1.79 7.11
CA GLY A 192 15.53 -1.43 8.35
C GLY A 192 14.78 -0.54 9.35
N ALA A 193 13.50 -0.20 9.16
CA ALA A 193 12.73 0.65 10.08
C ALA A 193 12.59 0.03 11.48
N ASP A 194 12.58 0.87 12.54
CA ASP A 194 12.39 0.45 13.93
C ASP A 194 10.92 0.16 14.25
N CYS A 195 10.01 0.97 13.66
CA CYS A 195 8.56 0.87 13.82
C CYS A 195 7.89 0.67 12.45
N ILE A 196 6.93 -0.23 12.37
CA ILE A 196 6.19 -0.51 11.13
C ILE A 196 4.69 -0.51 11.42
N LEU A 197 3.94 0.37 10.78
CA LEU A 197 2.50 0.31 10.77
C LEU A 197 2.01 -0.29 9.46
N LEU A 198 1.19 -1.33 9.57
CA LEU A 198 0.58 -2.03 8.44
C LEU A 198 -0.85 -1.52 8.25
N ASP A 199 -1.16 -1.11 7.04
CA ASP A 199 -2.51 -0.75 6.60
C ASP A 199 -3.03 -1.91 5.75
N VAL A 200 -3.76 -2.82 6.39
CA VAL A 200 -4.30 -4.03 5.75
C VAL A 200 -5.67 -3.70 5.19
N LYS A 201 -5.73 -3.50 3.88
CA LYS A 201 -6.98 -3.25 3.17
C LYS A 201 -7.84 -4.51 3.11
N THR A 202 -9.15 -4.37 3.34
CA THR A 202 -10.13 -5.43 3.23
C THR A 202 -11.34 -4.99 2.42
N GLY A 203 -11.93 -5.90 1.65
CA GLY A 203 -13.11 -5.64 0.83
C GLY A 203 -12.88 -5.90 -0.65
N ASN A 204 -13.88 -5.55 -1.47
CA ASN A 204 -13.87 -5.91 -2.89
C ASN A 204 -12.76 -5.23 -3.70
N GLY A 205 -12.25 -4.07 -3.28
CA GLY A 205 -11.14 -3.36 -3.91
C GLY A 205 -9.75 -3.73 -3.37
N ALA A 206 -9.67 -4.65 -2.40
CA ALA A 206 -8.45 -5.11 -1.77
C ALA A 206 -8.07 -6.53 -2.18
N PHE A 207 -6.85 -6.95 -1.82
CA PHE A 207 -6.40 -8.33 -1.98
C PHE A 207 -7.14 -9.27 -1.02
N MET A 208 -7.29 -8.89 0.25
CA MET A 208 -8.09 -9.61 1.24
C MET A 208 -9.55 -9.22 1.11
N LYS A 209 -10.44 -10.20 0.94
CA LYS A 209 -11.86 -9.95 0.68
C LYS A 209 -12.71 -9.96 1.95
N THR A 210 -12.26 -10.59 3.03
CA THR A 210 -12.99 -10.67 4.30
C THR A 210 -12.21 -10.05 5.45
N LEU A 211 -12.93 -9.57 6.47
CA LEU A 211 -12.33 -9.02 7.68
C LEU A 211 -11.48 -10.06 8.42
N ASP A 212 -11.96 -11.31 8.50
CA ASP A 212 -11.25 -12.37 9.23
C ASP A 212 -9.93 -12.76 8.55
N ASP A 213 -9.90 -12.86 7.22
CA ASP A 213 -8.67 -13.10 6.46
C ASP A 213 -7.69 -11.94 6.61
N SER A 214 -8.20 -10.70 6.62
CA SER A 214 -7.40 -9.49 6.82
C SER A 214 -6.77 -9.44 8.22
N ILE A 215 -7.54 -9.81 9.25
CA ILE A 215 -7.04 -9.94 10.63
C ILE A 215 -6.00 -11.07 10.72
N ALA A 216 -6.23 -12.21 10.08
CA ALA A 216 -5.27 -13.32 10.05
C ALA A 216 -3.94 -12.89 9.40
N LEU A 217 -3.99 -12.18 8.27
CA LEU A 217 -2.81 -11.62 7.62
C LEU A 217 -2.12 -10.57 8.51
N ALA A 218 -2.88 -9.67 9.11
CA ALA A 218 -2.35 -8.65 10.03
C ALA A 218 -1.60 -9.29 11.20
N ARG A 219 -2.20 -10.31 11.85
CA ARG A 219 -1.57 -11.06 12.95
C ARG A 219 -0.26 -11.71 12.51
N ALA A 220 -0.24 -12.38 11.36
CA ALA A 220 0.96 -13.02 10.84
C ALA A 220 2.07 -11.99 10.61
N MET A 221 1.77 -10.83 10.01
CA MET A 221 2.76 -9.78 9.76
C MET A 221 3.24 -9.11 11.06
N VAL A 222 2.36 -8.87 12.03
CA VAL A 222 2.74 -8.34 13.35
C VAL A 222 3.67 -9.32 14.05
N ALA A 223 3.32 -10.61 14.11
CA ALA A 223 4.15 -11.66 14.71
C ALA A 223 5.54 -11.74 14.07
N ILE A 224 5.62 -11.69 12.73
CA ILE A 224 6.92 -11.64 12.01
C ILE A 224 7.76 -10.46 12.50
N GLY A 225 7.18 -9.26 12.54
CA GLY A 225 7.92 -8.07 12.93
C GLY A 225 8.41 -8.14 14.37
N THR A 226 7.54 -8.53 15.31
CA THR A 226 7.87 -8.68 16.73
C THR A 226 8.94 -9.73 16.97
N HIS A 227 8.84 -10.92 16.34
CA HIS A 227 9.87 -11.96 16.43
C HIS A 227 11.24 -11.49 15.90
N ASN A 228 11.27 -10.47 15.03
CA ASN A 228 12.48 -9.87 14.50
C ASN A 228 12.84 -8.53 15.19
N GLY A 229 12.33 -8.28 16.39
CA GLY A 229 12.70 -7.13 17.24
C GLY A 229 12.19 -5.78 16.74
N ARG A 230 11.14 -5.75 15.92
CA ARG A 230 10.50 -4.51 15.44
C ARG A 230 9.21 -4.23 16.21
N LYS A 231 8.91 -2.95 16.41
CA LYS A 231 7.58 -2.55 16.91
C LYS A 231 6.61 -2.53 15.73
N VAL A 232 5.62 -3.42 15.74
CA VAL A 232 4.67 -3.54 14.63
C VAL A 232 3.24 -3.54 15.14
N ALA A 233 2.37 -2.81 14.46
CA ALA A 233 0.93 -2.91 14.59
C ALA A 233 0.29 -2.84 13.21
N ALA A 234 -0.98 -3.24 13.13
CA ALA A 234 -1.75 -3.15 11.90
C ALA A 234 -3.12 -2.50 12.17
N LEU A 235 -3.59 -1.72 11.20
CA LEU A 235 -4.99 -1.33 11.08
C LEU A 235 -5.60 -2.07 9.89
N VAL A 236 -6.77 -2.66 10.08
CA VAL A 236 -7.59 -3.21 8.99
C VAL A 236 -8.54 -2.12 8.56
N THR A 237 -8.44 -1.70 7.29
CA THR A 237 -9.22 -0.56 6.78
C THR A 237 -10.09 -0.98 5.60
N ASP A 238 -11.28 -0.36 5.48
CA ASP A 238 -12.24 -0.66 4.43
C ASP A 238 -11.72 -0.30 3.03
N MET A 239 -12.01 -1.16 2.06
CA MET A 239 -11.76 -0.96 0.64
C MET A 239 -12.94 -1.44 -0.23
N ASP A 240 -14.14 -1.50 0.33
CA ASP A 240 -15.36 -1.72 -0.44
C ASP A 240 -15.77 -0.47 -1.23
N THR A 241 -15.18 0.67 -0.87
CA THR A 241 -15.30 1.94 -1.60
C THR A 241 -13.91 2.52 -1.87
N PRO A 242 -13.63 3.12 -3.05
CA PRO A 242 -12.36 3.80 -3.29
C PRO A 242 -12.07 4.85 -2.22
N LEU A 243 -10.83 4.92 -1.74
CA LEU A 243 -10.44 5.85 -0.70
C LEU A 243 -10.22 7.26 -1.27
N GLY A 244 -10.95 8.24 -0.73
CA GLY A 244 -11.07 9.57 -1.31
C GLY A 244 -11.91 9.55 -2.58
N ARG A 245 -11.73 10.53 -3.45
CA ARG A 245 -12.48 10.69 -4.70
C ARG A 245 -11.64 10.49 -5.95
N ALA A 246 -10.35 10.71 -5.87
CA ALA A 246 -9.42 10.59 -6.99
C ALA A 246 -8.86 9.16 -7.13
N VAL A 247 -8.86 8.63 -8.35
CA VAL A 247 -8.25 7.36 -8.74
C VAL A 247 -7.40 7.60 -9.99
N GLY A 248 -6.08 7.69 -9.80
CA GLY A 248 -5.11 8.05 -10.85
C GLY A 248 -3.92 8.82 -10.26
N ASN A 249 -2.75 8.82 -10.92
CA ASN A 249 -1.49 9.22 -10.26
C ASN A 249 -1.47 10.68 -9.79
N SER A 250 -1.47 11.65 -10.70
CA SER A 250 -1.43 13.08 -10.35
C SER A 250 -2.71 13.54 -9.65
N LEU A 251 -3.86 12.95 -9.99
CA LEU A 251 -5.13 13.23 -9.35
C LEU A 251 -5.08 12.88 -7.86
N GLU A 252 -4.47 11.73 -7.52
CA GLU A 252 -4.31 11.30 -6.14
C GLU A 252 -3.27 12.13 -5.39
N VAL A 253 -2.20 12.60 -6.06
CA VAL A 253 -1.26 13.56 -5.44
C VAL A 253 -1.99 14.86 -5.12
N ALA A 254 -2.75 15.41 -6.07
CA ALA A 254 -3.52 16.64 -5.86
C ALA A 254 -4.50 16.51 -4.67
N GLU A 255 -5.22 15.38 -4.57
CA GLU A 255 -6.12 15.12 -3.45
C GLU A 255 -5.37 14.95 -2.10
N SER A 256 -4.17 14.35 -2.12
CA SER A 256 -3.32 14.27 -0.93
C SER A 256 -2.90 15.66 -0.45
N MET A 257 -2.62 16.59 -1.39
CA MET A 257 -2.33 17.99 -1.03
C MET A 257 -3.54 18.70 -0.42
N GLN A 258 -4.75 18.38 -0.86
CA GLN A 258 -5.97 18.89 -0.21
C GLN A 258 -6.10 18.41 1.25
N VAL A 259 -5.81 17.12 1.53
CA VAL A 259 -5.80 16.62 2.91
C VAL A 259 -4.75 17.35 3.74
N LEU A 260 -3.53 17.52 3.23
CA LEU A 260 -2.46 18.23 3.95
C LEU A 260 -2.75 19.72 4.18
N ARG A 261 -3.71 20.31 3.44
CA ARG A 261 -4.23 21.67 3.63
C ARG A 261 -5.50 21.74 4.46
N GLY A 262 -6.00 20.60 4.97
CA GLY A 262 -7.22 20.53 5.80
C GLY A 262 -8.54 20.63 5.02
N CYS A 263 -8.53 20.44 3.70
CA CYS A 263 -9.73 20.51 2.84
C CYS A 263 -9.94 19.25 1.98
N GLY A 264 -9.33 18.12 2.36
CA GLY A 264 -9.47 16.85 1.67
C GLY A 264 -10.78 16.11 1.99
N PRO A 265 -11.06 15.00 1.27
CA PRO A 265 -12.19 14.13 1.56
C PRO A 265 -12.16 13.57 2.98
N ALA A 266 -13.33 13.53 3.63
CA ALA A 266 -13.44 13.14 5.04
C ALA A 266 -12.96 11.70 5.30
N ASP A 267 -13.31 10.76 4.43
CA ASP A 267 -12.90 9.34 4.53
C ASP A 267 -11.37 9.19 4.45
N LEU A 268 -10.74 9.82 3.46
CA LEU A 268 -9.29 9.81 3.31
C LEU A 268 -8.59 10.47 4.51
N THR A 269 -9.12 11.61 4.96
CA THR A 269 -8.58 12.33 6.13
C THR A 269 -8.67 11.47 7.39
N THR A 270 -9.81 10.81 7.63
CA THR A 270 -10.03 9.93 8.78
C THR A 270 -9.04 8.75 8.78
N VAL A 271 -8.93 8.03 7.65
CA VAL A 271 -7.99 6.91 7.55
C VAL A 271 -6.54 7.37 7.73
N CYS A 272 -6.16 8.51 7.14
CA CYS A 272 -4.81 9.06 7.31
C CYS A 272 -4.54 9.48 8.76
N ARG A 273 -5.54 10.05 9.45
CA ARG A 273 -5.45 10.44 10.87
C ARG A 273 -5.21 9.21 11.75
N GLU A 274 -5.97 8.14 11.56
CA GLU A 274 -5.82 6.90 12.31
C GLU A 274 -4.45 6.23 12.02
N LEU A 275 -4.04 6.15 10.76
CA LEU A 275 -2.74 5.60 10.40
C LEU A 275 -1.57 6.42 10.99
N ALA A 276 -1.61 7.75 10.86
CA ALA A 276 -0.54 8.60 11.38
C ALA A 276 -0.45 8.52 12.91
N SER A 277 -1.58 8.54 13.61
CA SER A 277 -1.64 8.50 15.08
C SER A 277 -1.10 7.17 15.62
N ASN A 278 -1.50 6.05 15.03
CA ASN A 278 -0.98 4.75 15.43
C ASN A 278 0.52 4.60 15.13
N LEU A 279 1.03 5.17 14.02
CA LEU A 279 2.47 5.15 13.74
C LEU A 279 3.27 6.04 14.69
N LEU A 280 2.73 7.22 15.05
CA LEU A 280 3.33 8.12 16.06
C LEU A 280 3.36 7.45 17.44
N MET A 281 2.27 6.77 17.84
CA MET A 281 2.21 6.01 19.09
C MET A 281 3.29 4.91 19.11
N LEU A 282 3.42 4.11 18.04
CA LEU A 282 4.49 3.09 17.93
C LEU A 282 5.89 3.70 18.03
N ALA A 283 6.08 4.92 17.52
CA ALA A 283 7.33 5.66 17.62
C ALA A 283 7.56 6.31 19.00
N GLY A 284 6.61 6.17 19.94
CA GLY A 284 6.73 6.65 21.32
C GLY A 284 6.40 8.14 21.51
N LYS A 285 5.50 8.70 20.68
CA LYS A 285 5.10 10.11 20.74
C LYS A 285 3.93 10.39 21.71
N GLY A 286 3.35 9.37 22.31
CA GLY A 286 2.23 9.47 23.26
C GLY A 286 1.18 8.38 23.05
N THR A 287 -0.01 8.56 23.64
CA THR A 287 -1.19 7.73 23.39
C THR A 287 -1.74 7.97 21.98
N VAL A 288 -2.71 7.16 21.54
CA VAL A 288 -3.35 7.36 20.21
C VAL A 288 -4.04 8.72 20.17
N GLU A 289 -4.74 9.12 21.23
CA GLU A 289 -5.48 10.39 21.34
C GLU A 289 -4.52 11.59 21.29
N GLU A 290 -3.40 11.53 22.02
CA GLU A 290 -2.36 12.56 21.95
C GLU A 290 -1.75 12.64 20.54
N CYS A 291 -1.55 11.51 19.89
CA CYS A 291 -1.05 11.44 18.51
C CYS A 291 -2.07 11.92 17.49
N GLN A 292 -3.37 11.74 17.74
CA GLN A 292 -4.43 12.34 16.92
C GLN A 292 -4.39 13.87 17.01
N ALA A 293 -4.17 14.43 18.20
CA ALA A 293 -4.00 15.87 18.35
C ALA A 293 -2.74 16.38 17.62
N LEU A 294 -1.64 15.61 17.61
CA LEU A 294 -0.45 15.93 16.81
C LEU A 294 -0.72 15.94 15.31
N PHE A 295 -1.55 15.02 14.81
CA PHE A 295 -2.00 15.01 13.41
C PHE A 295 -2.78 16.29 13.10
N ASP A 296 -3.79 16.59 13.92
CA ASP A 296 -4.67 17.75 13.72
C ASP A 296 -3.89 19.07 13.74
N GLU A 297 -2.90 19.19 14.66
CA GLU A 297 -1.98 20.32 14.71
C GLU A 297 -1.06 20.38 13.49
N ALA A 298 -0.50 19.26 13.03
CA ALA A 298 0.38 19.23 11.88
C ALA A 298 -0.33 19.66 10.58
N ILE A 299 -1.64 19.34 10.46
CA ILE A 299 -2.47 19.80 9.35
C ILE A 299 -2.83 21.27 9.50
N SER A 300 -3.40 21.69 10.65
CA SER A 300 -3.91 23.05 10.83
C SER A 300 -2.82 24.12 10.81
N SER A 301 -1.61 23.80 11.27
CA SER A 301 -0.44 24.68 11.20
C SER A 301 0.21 24.74 9.80
N GLY A 302 -0.18 23.85 8.87
CA GLY A 302 0.46 23.72 7.56
C GLY A 302 1.82 23.01 7.58
N ARG A 303 2.34 22.61 8.74
CA ARG A 303 3.67 22.00 8.90
C ARG A 303 3.82 20.70 8.10
N ALA A 304 2.76 19.89 8.04
CA ALA A 304 2.76 18.64 7.25
C ALA A 304 2.86 18.92 5.74
N PHE A 305 2.16 19.94 5.24
CA PHE A 305 2.24 20.36 3.84
C PHE A 305 3.62 20.85 3.47
N GLU A 306 4.24 21.71 4.31
CA GLU A 306 5.62 22.17 4.09
C GLU A 306 6.63 21.03 4.12
N THR A 307 6.45 20.03 5.00
CA THR A 307 7.29 18.82 5.03
C THR A 307 7.15 18.01 3.75
N CYS A 308 5.93 17.90 3.20
CA CYS A 308 5.68 17.24 1.92
C CYS A 308 6.38 17.97 0.76
N LYS A 309 6.27 19.29 0.69
CA LYS A 309 6.98 20.10 -0.31
C LYS A 309 8.50 19.93 -0.21
N ALA A 310 9.03 19.98 1.02
CA ALA A 310 10.46 19.79 1.24
C ALA A 310 10.94 18.42 0.75
N MET A 311 10.14 17.35 0.92
CA MET A 311 10.43 16.02 0.39
C MET A 311 10.51 16.02 -1.14
N PHE A 312 9.47 16.53 -1.81
CA PHE A 312 9.45 16.59 -3.28
C PHE A 312 10.57 17.47 -3.82
N SER A 313 10.80 18.65 -3.25
CA SER A 313 11.90 19.56 -3.62
C SER A 313 13.27 18.89 -3.49
N ALA A 314 13.52 18.19 -2.37
CA ALA A 314 14.79 17.50 -2.14
C ALA A 314 15.01 16.36 -3.16
N GLN A 315 13.94 15.80 -3.70
CA GLN A 315 13.97 14.75 -4.73
C GLN A 315 13.88 15.34 -6.17
N GLY A 316 14.01 16.66 -6.34
CA GLY A 316 14.03 17.34 -7.63
C GLY A 316 12.67 17.61 -8.25
N GLY A 317 11.58 17.37 -7.51
CA GLY A 317 10.22 17.61 -7.96
C GLY A 317 9.89 19.11 -8.05
N ASP A 318 9.12 19.47 -9.06
CA ASP A 318 8.56 20.81 -9.20
C ASP A 318 7.44 21.00 -8.16
N ILE A 319 7.74 21.78 -7.11
CA ILE A 319 6.80 22.03 -6.02
C ILE A 319 5.68 23.01 -6.39
N SER A 320 5.79 23.76 -7.49
CA SER A 320 4.75 24.69 -7.92
C SER A 320 3.43 23.96 -8.19
N VAL A 321 3.49 22.75 -8.79
CA VAL A 321 2.30 21.94 -9.05
C VAL A 321 1.62 21.47 -7.78
N LEU A 322 2.37 21.35 -6.67
CA LEU A 322 1.80 21.02 -5.36
C LEU A 322 1.11 22.22 -4.70
N GLU A 323 1.60 23.44 -5.02
CA GLU A 323 1.11 24.68 -4.46
C GLU A 323 -0.18 25.16 -5.14
N ASP A 324 -0.18 25.18 -6.46
CA ASP A 324 -1.25 25.76 -7.28
C ASP A 324 -2.16 24.74 -7.97
N GLY A 325 -1.82 23.44 -7.87
CA GLY A 325 -2.57 22.36 -8.52
C GLY A 325 -2.39 22.30 -10.05
N SER A 326 -1.35 22.95 -10.58
CA SER A 326 -1.07 23.03 -12.03
C SER A 326 -0.48 21.73 -12.61
N PHE A 327 -0.90 20.57 -12.09
CA PHE A 327 -0.54 19.28 -12.68
C PHE A 327 -0.92 19.23 -14.17
N ARG A 328 -0.12 18.49 -14.95
CA ARG A 328 -0.49 18.20 -16.34
C ARG A 328 -1.91 17.65 -16.37
N LYS A 329 -2.79 18.28 -17.15
CA LYS A 329 -4.15 17.83 -17.38
C LYS A 329 -4.18 16.84 -18.55
N ALA A 330 -5.08 15.88 -18.48
CA ALA A 330 -5.42 15.03 -19.61
C ALA A 330 -6.01 15.88 -20.75
N LYS A 331 -5.85 15.43 -21.99
CA LYS A 331 -6.35 16.16 -23.16
C LYS A 331 -7.87 16.21 -23.21
N TYR A 332 -8.51 15.13 -22.73
CA TYR A 332 -9.96 14.95 -22.79
C TYR A 332 -10.51 14.59 -21.42
N SER A 333 -11.77 14.95 -21.21
CA SER A 333 -12.56 14.54 -20.05
C SER A 333 -13.93 14.10 -20.50
N HIS A 334 -14.49 13.13 -19.80
CA HIS A 334 -15.81 12.57 -20.06
C HIS A 334 -16.59 12.42 -18.75
N VAL A 335 -17.80 12.99 -18.72
CA VAL A 335 -18.68 12.94 -17.54
C VAL A 335 -19.58 11.70 -17.63
N VAL A 336 -19.50 10.86 -16.62
CA VAL A 336 -20.39 9.69 -16.45
C VAL A 336 -21.59 10.10 -15.63
N LYS A 337 -22.80 9.84 -16.15
CA LYS A 337 -24.07 10.24 -15.52
C LYS A 337 -24.80 9.04 -14.91
N ALA A 338 -25.55 9.31 -13.83
CA ALA A 338 -26.39 8.32 -13.17
C ALA A 338 -27.52 7.85 -14.11
N PRO A 339 -27.67 6.54 -14.35
CA PRO A 339 -28.72 5.98 -15.22
C PRO A 339 -30.10 6.05 -14.56
N ARG A 340 -30.17 6.17 -13.23
CA ARG A 340 -31.41 6.28 -12.44
C ARG A 340 -31.19 7.11 -11.18
N GLY A 341 -32.26 7.52 -10.53
CA GLY A 341 -32.24 8.09 -9.20
C GLY A 341 -32.26 7.04 -8.10
N GLY A 342 -32.00 7.47 -6.86
CA GLY A 342 -31.97 6.68 -5.65
C GLY A 342 -30.69 6.90 -4.84
N TRP A 343 -30.16 5.84 -4.26
CA TRP A 343 -28.93 5.85 -3.49
C TRP A 343 -27.88 4.96 -4.16
N VAL A 344 -26.61 5.36 -4.12
CA VAL A 344 -25.50 4.47 -4.43
C VAL A 344 -25.35 3.49 -3.26
N CYS A 345 -25.79 2.25 -3.45
CA CYS A 345 -25.79 1.25 -2.37
C CYS A 345 -24.42 0.61 -2.16
N SER A 346 -23.71 0.35 -3.23
CA SER A 346 -22.37 -0.23 -3.17
C SER A 346 -21.60 0.08 -4.45
N THR A 347 -20.27 -0.11 -4.38
CA THR A 347 -19.38 -0.04 -5.53
C THR A 347 -18.54 -1.30 -5.62
N ASN A 348 -18.30 -1.80 -6.83
CA ASN A 348 -17.20 -2.74 -7.07
C ASN A 348 -15.92 -1.93 -7.29
N THR A 349 -15.19 -1.72 -6.23
CA THR A 349 -14.01 -0.85 -6.19
C THR A 349 -12.90 -1.38 -7.09
N GLU A 350 -12.73 -2.70 -7.20
CA GLU A 350 -11.79 -3.32 -8.14
C GLU A 350 -12.09 -2.91 -9.59
N GLN A 351 -13.37 -2.93 -10.00
CA GLN A 351 -13.77 -2.52 -11.35
C GLN A 351 -13.55 -1.02 -11.61
N ILE A 352 -13.68 -0.17 -10.57
CA ILE A 352 -13.34 1.25 -10.69
C ILE A 352 -11.82 1.40 -10.91
N GLY A 353 -11.00 0.63 -10.20
CA GLY A 353 -9.56 0.59 -10.43
C GLY A 353 -9.21 0.11 -11.84
N ILE A 354 -9.88 -0.94 -12.34
CA ILE A 354 -9.72 -1.44 -13.72
C ILE A 354 -10.10 -0.36 -14.74
N ALA A 355 -11.23 0.35 -14.55
CA ALA A 355 -11.63 1.45 -15.41
C ALA A 355 -10.57 2.55 -15.47
N SER A 356 -9.93 2.87 -14.34
CA SER A 356 -8.81 3.83 -14.29
C SER A 356 -7.59 3.35 -15.08
N VAL A 357 -7.25 2.05 -15.00
CA VAL A 357 -6.18 1.44 -15.82
C VAL A 357 -6.51 1.52 -17.31
N MET A 358 -7.77 1.26 -17.70
CA MET A 358 -8.23 1.35 -19.10
C MET A 358 -8.08 2.78 -19.68
N LEU A 359 -8.16 3.81 -18.85
CA LEU A 359 -7.92 5.20 -19.23
C LEU A 359 -6.42 5.55 -19.40
N GLY A 360 -5.53 4.63 -19.01
CA GLY A 360 -4.08 4.80 -19.08
C GLY A 360 -3.40 5.18 -17.76
N ALA A 361 -4.13 5.21 -16.62
CA ALA A 361 -3.55 5.54 -15.33
C ALA A 361 -2.68 4.42 -14.72
N GLY A 362 -2.75 3.21 -15.25
CA GLY A 362 -1.96 2.05 -14.83
C GLY A 362 -1.35 1.30 -16.00
N ARG A 363 -0.72 0.15 -15.71
CA ARG A 363 -0.07 -0.71 -16.71
C ARG A 363 -0.87 -1.99 -16.89
N THR A 364 -1.12 -2.39 -18.14
CA THR A 364 -1.61 -3.73 -18.50
C THR A 364 -0.43 -4.68 -18.69
N ARG A 365 0.69 -4.17 -19.21
CA ARG A 365 1.96 -4.88 -19.36
C ARG A 365 3.06 -4.08 -18.66
N LYS A 366 4.12 -4.76 -18.22
CA LYS A 366 5.23 -4.13 -17.48
C LYS A 366 5.87 -2.98 -18.26
N GLU A 367 5.89 -3.06 -19.57
CA GLU A 367 6.51 -2.12 -20.49
C GLU A 367 5.59 -0.94 -20.85
N ASP A 368 4.31 -1.02 -20.52
CA ASP A 368 3.35 0.03 -20.88
C ASP A 368 3.70 1.35 -20.18
N PRO A 369 3.67 2.48 -20.90
CA PRO A 369 3.83 3.79 -20.28
C PRO A 369 2.59 4.14 -19.46
N ILE A 370 2.78 4.83 -18.35
CA ILE A 370 1.67 5.41 -17.57
C ILE A 370 1.38 6.83 -18.05
N ASN A 371 0.11 7.12 -18.28
CA ASN A 371 -0.36 8.50 -18.40
C ASN A 371 -0.69 9.03 -16.99
N PHE A 372 0.20 9.82 -16.43
CA PHE A 372 0.04 10.37 -15.08
C PHE A 372 -1.17 11.30 -14.92
N ALA A 373 -1.70 11.85 -16.01
CA ALA A 373 -2.86 12.73 -16.00
C ALA A 373 -4.20 11.99 -16.15
N ALA A 374 -4.15 10.69 -16.53
CA ALA A 374 -5.33 9.86 -16.68
C ALA A 374 -5.87 9.39 -15.33
N GLY A 375 -7.17 9.11 -15.30
CA GLY A 375 -7.82 8.57 -14.10
C GLY A 375 -9.30 8.94 -13.99
N ILE A 376 -9.82 8.84 -12.79
CA ILE A 376 -11.23 9.06 -12.45
C ILE A 376 -11.31 9.97 -11.23
N VAL A 377 -12.22 10.94 -11.26
CA VAL A 377 -12.65 11.69 -10.07
C VAL A 377 -14.10 11.37 -9.80
N LEU A 378 -14.37 10.80 -8.61
CA LEU A 378 -15.70 10.38 -8.18
C LEU A 378 -16.48 11.57 -7.59
N ASN A 379 -17.66 11.86 -8.12
CA ASN A 379 -18.58 12.83 -7.56
C ASN A 379 -19.55 12.17 -6.57
N LYS A 380 -19.88 10.89 -6.79
CA LYS A 380 -20.78 10.10 -5.94
C LYS A 380 -20.13 8.78 -5.54
N LYS A 381 -20.31 8.41 -4.28
CA LYS A 381 -19.79 7.17 -3.67
C LYS A 381 -20.92 6.40 -2.98
N ALA A 382 -20.65 5.20 -2.50
CA ALA A 382 -21.60 4.47 -1.67
C ALA A 382 -22.07 5.35 -0.50
N GLY A 383 -23.39 5.39 -0.27
CA GLY A 383 -24.04 6.28 0.70
C GLY A 383 -24.53 7.62 0.15
N ASP A 384 -24.15 8.01 -1.06
CA ASP A 384 -24.63 9.26 -1.67
C ASP A 384 -25.98 9.06 -2.39
N ALA A 385 -26.90 10.03 -2.22
CA ALA A 385 -28.11 10.12 -3.02
C ALA A 385 -27.80 10.66 -4.43
N VAL A 386 -28.53 10.17 -5.43
CA VAL A 386 -28.37 10.57 -6.83
C VAL A 386 -29.70 10.79 -7.52
N GLN A 387 -29.73 11.74 -8.47
CA GLN A 387 -30.85 11.94 -9.40
C GLN A 387 -30.52 11.37 -10.78
N PRO A 388 -31.53 11.01 -11.61
CA PRO A 388 -31.28 10.59 -12.98
C PRO A 388 -30.53 11.69 -13.75
N GLY A 389 -29.42 11.30 -14.43
CA GLY A 389 -28.58 12.23 -15.19
C GLY A 389 -27.59 13.06 -14.36
N GLU A 390 -27.57 12.92 -13.03
CA GLU A 390 -26.58 13.57 -12.16
C GLU A 390 -25.18 12.98 -12.38
N GLU A 391 -24.13 13.79 -12.21
CA GLU A 391 -22.75 13.39 -12.45
C GLU A 391 -22.26 12.43 -11.37
N LEU A 392 -21.92 11.18 -11.77
CA LEU A 392 -21.32 10.16 -10.90
C LEU A 392 -19.82 10.32 -10.78
N ALA A 393 -19.16 10.60 -11.91
CA ALA A 393 -17.71 10.76 -11.99
C ALA A 393 -17.29 11.51 -13.26
N THR A 394 -16.06 12.00 -13.24
CA THR A 394 -15.38 12.51 -14.45
C THR A 394 -14.19 11.61 -14.75
N LEU A 395 -14.13 11.10 -15.98
CA LEU A 395 -13.04 10.31 -16.54
C LEU A 395 -12.06 11.21 -17.26
N TYR A 396 -10.77 10.94 -17.18
CA TYR A 396 -9.69 11.71 -17.79
C TYR A 396 -8.76 10.80 -18.60
N ALA A 397 -8.51 11.13 -19.86
CA ALA A 397 -7.59 10.39 -20.74
C ALA A 397 -6.99 11.29 -21.83
N ASP A 398 -5.90 10.85 -22.46
CA ASP A 398 -5.31 11.54 -23.64
C ASP A 398 -5.83 10.98 -24.98
N ASP A 399 -6.72 9.97 -24.93
CA ASP A 399 -7.36 9.33 -26.08
C ASP A 399 -8.86 9.14 -25.79
N GLU A 400 -9.72 9.82 -26.57
CA GLU A 400 -11.18 9.75 -26.42
C GLU A 400 -11.76 8.36 -26.67
N SER A 401 -11.09 7.52 -27.48
CA SER A 401 -11.54 6.18 -27.79
C SER A 401 -11.62 5.27 -26.57
N LEU A 402 -10.91 5.60 -25.49
CA LEU A 402 -10.87 4.83 -24.25
C LEU A 402 -12.13 5.01 -23.39
N PHE A 403 -12.85 6.12 -23.53
CA PHE A 403 -13.96 6.46 -22.66
C PHE A 403 -15.11 5.46 -22.71
N ALA A 404 -15.53 5.04 -23.89
CA ALA A 404 -16.70 4.17 -24.04
C ALA A 404 -16.56 2.82 -23.34
N ALA A 405 -15.37 2.23 -23.32
CA ALA A 405 -15.10 0.98 -22.61
C ALA A 405 -14.95 1.21 -21.09
N ALA A 406 -14.22 2.25 -20.71
CA ALA A 406 -14.01 2.62 -19.31
C ALA A 406 -15.34 3.00 -18.61
N GLU A 407 -16.21 3.78 -19.28
CA GLU A 407 -17.54 4.14 -18.76
C GLU A 407 -18.42 2.91 -18.53
N ARG A 408 -18.47 1.97 -19.47
CA ARG A 408 -19.24 0.72 -19.27
C ARG A 408 -18.75 -0.06 -18.06
N THR A 409 -17.42 -0.19 -17.88
CA THR A 409 -16.83 -0.88 -16.73
C THR A 409 -17.12 -0.12 -15.45
N PHE A 410 -17.02 1.21 -15.46
CA PHE A 410 -17.31 2.07 -14.32
C PHE A 410 -18.79 1.99 -13.91
N LEU A 411 -19.74 2.12 -14.86
CA LEU A 411 -21.17 2.04 -14.56
C LEU A 411 -21.59 0.66 -14.04
N ALA A 412 -21.00 -0.41 -14.58
CA ALA A 412 -21.24 -1.76 -14.08
C ALA A 412 -20.73 -1.99 -12.64
N ALA A 413 -19.84 -1.12 -12.16
CA ALA A 413 -19.35 -1.17 -10.79
C ALA A 413 -20.32 -0.58 -9.78
N TYR A 414 -21.35 0.19 -10.19
CA TYR A 414 -22.27 0.86 -9.29
C TYR A 414 -23.55 0.05 -9.10
N SER A 415 -23.97 -0.09 -7.85
CA SER A 415 -25.28 -0.63 -7.47
C SER A 415 -26.15 0.48 -6.90
N PHE A 416 -27.39 0.60 -7.40
CA PHE A 416 -28.34 1.62 -6.97
C PHE A 416 -29.55 0.97 -6.29
N GLY A 417 -30.08 1.62 -5.23
CA GLY A 417 -31.28 1.22 -4.50
C GLY A 417 -32.14 2.41 -4.14
N ASP A 418 -33.28 2.13 -3.54
CA ASP A 418 -34.25 3.17 -3.15
C ASP A 418 -34.03 3.68 -1.72
N GLU A 419 -33.19 2.99 -0.92
CA GLU A 419 -32.88 3.34 0.46
C GLU A 419 -31.37 3.56 0.64
N ALA A 420 -31.02 4.43 1.62
CA ALA A 420 -29.64 4.67 2.00
C ALA A 420 -29.00 3.39 2.59
N PRO A 421 -27.82 2.97 2.11
CA PRO A 421 -27.13 1.81 2.68
C PRO A 421 -26.52 2.14 4.05
N ALA A 422 -26.41 1.13 4.92
CA ALA A 422 -25.56 1.21 6.09
C ALA A 422 -24.10 1.01 5.64
N LEU A 423 -23.24 1.98 5.95
CA LEU A 423 -21.82 1.89 5.63
C LEU A 423 -21.04 1.34 6.83
N PRO A 424 -20.03 0.46 6.61
CA PRO A 424 -19.15 0.01 7.68
C PRO A 424 -18.24 1.17 8.15
N PRO A 425 -17.64 1.06 9.35
CA PRO A 425 -16.59 1.98 9.75
C PRO A 425 -15.39 1.87 8.80
N LEU A 426 -14.64 2.99 8.63
CA LEU A 426 -13.47 3.04 7.75
C LEU A 426 -12.27 2.25 8.29
N VAL A 427 -12.18 2.13 9.62
CA VAL A 427 -11.20 1.28 10.32
C VAL A 427 -11.99 0.19 11.03
N LEU A 428 -11.73 -1.04 10.69
CA LEU A 428 -12.51 -2.22 11.11
C LEU A 428 -11.87 -2.96 12.27
N ALA A 429 -10.54 -2.90 12.36
CA ALA A 429 -9.81 -3.51 13.46
C ALA A 429 -8.42 -2.90 13.66
N ARG A 430 -7.92 -2.98 14.89
CA ARG A 430 -6.52 -2.76 15.24
C ARG A 430 -5.93 -4.08 15.74
N VAL A 431 -4.74 -4.42 15.22
CA VAL A 431 -4.02 -5.64 15.59
C VAL A 431 -2.65 -5.25 16.12
N SER A 432 -2.40 -5.63 17.36
CA SER A 432 -1.11 -5.53 18.04
C SER A 432 -0.55 -6.92 18.35
N GLU A 433 0.62 -7.00 18.96
CA GLU A 433 1.20 -8.26 19.44
C GLU A 433 0.28 -8.99 20.44
N SER A 434 -0.36 -8.24 21.34
CA SER A 434 -1.15 -8.79 22.45
C SER A 434 -2.64 -8.89 22.17
N GLU A 435 -3.17 -8.11 21.24
CA GLU A 435 -4.61 -7.90 21.13
C GLU A 435 -5.08 -7.67 19.69
N VAL A 436 -6.34 -8.05 19.45
CA VAL A 436 -7.14 -7.65 18.28
C VAL A 436 -8.37 -6.94 18.78
N GLU A 437 -8.44 -5.65 18.52
CA GLU A 437 -9.60 -4.80 18.78
C GLU A 437 -10.40 -4.65 17.47
N ARG A 438 -11.70 -4.95 17.51
CA ARG A 438 -12.63 -4.74 16.39
C ARG A 438 -13.51 -3.52 16.67
N PHE A 439 -13.75 -2.71 15.65
CA PHE A 439 -14.55 -1.48 15.73
C PHE A 439 -15.93 -1.65 15.09
#